data_86df22a0c63d41cd526a7ce46d014f81
#
_entry.id   86df22a0c63d41cd526a7ce46d014f81
#
_cell.length_a   1.000
_cell.length_b   1.000
_cell.length_c   1.000
_cell.angle_alpha   90.00
_cell.angle_beta   90.00
_cell.angle_gamma   90.00
#
_symmetry.space_group_name_H-M   'P 1'
#
loop_
_entity.id
_entity.type
_entity.pdbx_description
1 polymer ?
#
loop_
_entity_poly.entity_id
_entity_poly.type
_entity_poly.pdbx_seq_one_letter_code
_entity_poly.pdbx_strand_id
1 'polypeptide(L)'
;VGQLFAMTTLQRELLEGLTALTAAAVLLYVTHWIFRKAYVTDWVAEIRRKASHASQSQQAARSPYLGWTTLFSLAFLVVFREGFETVLFYEALLIDAPSLPVLAGLLGGALLSALAAYGVLGLEAKLPVTLFFRVTGVLLAILCLMMTGSGVRGLQTAALLPATPVSWFPDAPWLQLYLGLYPVAETLLAQGLLAVLLLLSLGLLLY
;
A
#
# COMPACT_ATOMS: atom_id res chain seq x y z
N VAL A 1 -16.91 -19.43 -23.70
CA VAL A 1 -15.81 -18.51 -23.32
C VAL A 1 -15.24 -18.87 -21.94
N GLY A 2 -15.96 -19.63 -21.09
CA GLY A 2 -15.54 -19.99 -19.72
C GLY A 2 -14.47 -21.09 -19.60
N GLN A 3 -14.02 -21.71 -20.68
CA GLN A 3 -13.02 -22.81 -20.60
C GLN A 3 -11.58 -22.40 -20.93
N LEU A 4 -11.31 -21.16 -21.28
CA LEU A 4 -9.97 -20.68 -21.63
C LEU A 4 -9.11 -20.29 -20.41
N PHE A 5 -9.67 -20.27 -19.20
CA PHE A 5 -8.97 -19.98 -17.95
C PHE A 5 -9.18 -21.04 -16.85
N ALA A 6 -9.29 -22.30 -17.22
CA ALA A 6 -9.20 -23.38 -16.24
C ALA A 6 -7.74 -23.49 -15.79
N MET A 7 -7.25 -22.51 -15.03
CA MET A 7 -5.98 -22.62 -14.31
C MET A 7 -6.10 -23.78 -13.33
N THR A 8 -5.12 -24.67 -13.34
CA THR A 8 -5.00 -25.67 -12.28
C THR A 8 -4.81 -24.95 -10.95
N THR A 9 -5.31 -25.53 -9.84
CA THR A 9 -5.11 -24.97 -8.50
C THR A 9 -3.66 -24.58 -8.23
N LEU A 10 -2.73 -25.38 -8.69
CA LEU A 10 -1.28 -25.15 -8.57
C LEU A 10 -0.82 -23.89 -9.32
N GLN A 11 -1.35 -23.63 -10.52
CA GLN A 11 -1.02 -22.42 -11.29
C GLN A 11 -1.57 -21.16 -10.62
N ARG A 12 -2.76 -21.26 -10.02
CA ARG A 12 -3.38 -20.15 -9.27
C ARG A 12 -2.54 -19.80 -8.05
N GLU A 13 -2.16 -20.78 -7.23
CA GLU A 13 -1.33 -20.59 -6.04
C GLU A 13 0.05 -20.00 -6.39
N LEU A 14 0.64 -20.46 -7.49
CA LEU A 14 1.91 -19.94 -7.97
C LEU A 14 1.82 -18.48 -8.40
N LEU A 15 0.79 -18.11 -9.15
CA LEU A 15 0.55 -16.73 -9.55
C LEU A 15 0.27 -15.83 -8.33
N GLU A 16 -0.52 -16.30 -7.38
CA GLU A 16 -0.81 -15.59 -6.14
C GLU A 16 0.47 -15.36 -5.33
N GLY A 17 1.31 -16.38 -5.18
CA GLY A 17 2.60 -16.27 -4.51
C GLY A 17 3.54 -15.29 -5.20
N LEU A 18 3.69 -15.37 -6.53
CA LEU A 18 4.56 -14.47 -7.30
C LEU A 18 4.06 -13.03 -7.29
N THR A 19 2.76 -12.81 -7.43
CA THR A 19 2.18 -11.45 -7.39
C THR A 19 2.34 -10.83 -6.00
N ALA A 20 2.16 -11.60 -4.92
CA ALA A 20 2.37 -11.13 -3.56
C ALA A 20 3.84 -10.76 -3.29
N LEU A 21 4.81 -11.57 -3.75
CA LEU A 21 6.24 -11.24 -3.63
C LEU A 21 6.64 -10.03 -4.48
N THR A 22 6.07 -9.89 -5.67
CA THR A 22 6.29 -8.71 -6.51
C THR A 22 5.74 -7.46 -5.83
N ALA A 23 4.54 -7.55 -5.27
CA ALA A 23 3.95 -6.46 -4.47
C ALA A 23 4.82 -6.12 -3.25
N ALA A 24 5.34 -7.13 -2.54
CA ALA A 24 6.26 -6.92 -1.41
C ALA A 24 7.53 -6.18 -1.84
N ALA A 25 8.14 -6.53 -2.98
CA ALA A 25 9.32 -5.85 -3.50
C ALA A 25 9.04 -4.38 -3.85
N VAL A 26 7.91 -4.09 -4.48
CA VAL A 26 7.48 -2.71 -4.77
C VAL A 26 7.21 -1.94 -3.48
N LEU A 27 6.50 -2.54 -2.51
CA LEU A 27 6.24 -1.93 -1.22
C LEU A 27 7.53 -1.65 -0.44
N LEU A 28 8.51 -2.54 -0.48
CA LEU A 28 9.82 -2.33 0.13
C LEU A 28 10.51 -1.10 -0.45
N TYR A 29 10.54 -0.99 -1.77
CA TYR A 29 11.10 0.17 -2.47
C TYR A 29 10.39 1.48 -2.07
N VAL A 30 9.05 1.48 -2.10
CA VAL A 30 8.24 2.66 -1.75
C VAL A 30 8.42 3.02 -0.28
N THR A 31 8.45 2.04 0.63
CA THR A 31 8.66 2.25 2.06
C THR A 31 10.02 2.89 2.32
N HIS A 32 11.08 2.38 1.70
CA HIS A 32 12.42 2.97 1.79
C HIS A 32 12.43 4.42 1.26
N TRP A 33 11.79 4.68 0.13
CA TRP A 33 11.68 6.02 -0.45
C TRP A 33 10.92 6.99 0.47
N ILE A 34 9.82 6.54 1.08
CA ILE A 34 9.02 7.33 2.03
C ILE A 34 9.82 7.66 3.28
N PHE A 35 10.54 6.68 3.84
CA PHE A 35 11.40 6.92 5.00
C PHE A 35 12.50 7.94 4.68
N ARG A 36 13.16 7.84 3.54
CA ARG A 36 14.11 8.87 3.09
C ARG A 36 13.49 10.27 3.06
N LYS A 37 12.27 10.38 2.54
CA LYS A 37 11.55 11.67 2.49
C LYS A 37 11.14 12.17 3.87
N ALA A 38 10.75 11.28 4.77
CA ALA A 38 10.29 11.63 6.11
C ALA A 38 11.44 12.11 7.04
N TYR A 39 12.64 11.53 6.88
CA TYR A 39 13.73 11.71 7.83
C TYR A 39 14.95 12.49 7.30
N VAL A 40 15.23 12.43 5.99
CA VAL A 40 16.47 13.00 5.41
C VAL A 40 16.26 14.31 4.68
N THR A 41 15.05 14.59 4.18
CA THR A 41 14.82 15.73 3.30
C THR A 41 13.91 16.74 3.98
N ASP A 42 14.35 18.02 4.08
CA ASP A 42 13.48 19.16 4.37
C ASP A 42 12.54 19.43 3.17
N TRP A 43 11.77 18.39 2.85
CA TRP A 43 10.89 18.35 1.67
C TRP A 43 9.83 19.46 1.71
N VAL A 44 9.37 19.82 2.91
CA VAL A 44 8.45 20.94 3.11
C VAL A 44 9.08 22.27 2.70
N ALA A 45 10.37 22.47 3.03
CA ALA A 45 11.12 23.66 2.63
C ALA A 45 11.34 23.67 1.10
N GLU A 46 11.66 22.51 0.51
CA GLU A 46 11.83 22.36 -0.94
C GLU A 46 10.52 22.61 -1.72
N ILE A 47 9.39 22.05 -1.26
CA ILE A 47 8.06 22.33 -1.86
C ILE A 47 7.70 23.79 -1.72
N ARG A 48 7.91 24.39 -0.54
CA ARG A 48 7.63 25.81 -0.31
C ARG A 48 8.47 26.69 -1.25
N ARG A 49 9.74 26.35 -1.43
CA ARG A 49 10.64 27.03 -2.36
C ARG A 49 10.17 26.87 -3.81
N LYS A 50 9.82 25.64 -4.25
CA LYS A 50 9.30 25.39 -5.60
C LYS A 50 7.96 26.06 -5.82
N ALA A 51 7.06 26.07 -4.85
CA ALA A 51 5.79 26.76 -4.94
C ALA A 51 5.96 28.29 -5.02
N SER A 52 6.91 28.89 -4.27
CA SER A 52 7.21 30.32 -4.38
C SER A 52 7.84 30.69 -5.72
N HIS A 53 8.72 29.85 -6.27
CA HIS A 53 9.26 30.06 -7.63
C HIS A 53 8.20 29.86 -8.70
N ALA A 54 7.31 28.88 -8.57
CA ALA A 54 6.20 28.67 -9.50
C ALA A 54 5.20 29.83 -9.48
N SER A 55 4.88 30.38 -8.29
CA SER A 55 4.00 31.56 -8.18
C SER A 55 4.64 32.82 -8.78
N GLN A 56 5.97 32.99 -8.70
CA GLN A 56 6.67 34.09 -9.35
C GLN A 56 6.73 33.94 -10.87
N SER A 57 6.90 32.71 -11.38
CA SER A 57 6.89 32.45 -12.82
C SER A 57 5.47 32.51 -13.43
N GLN A 58 4.42 32.20 -12.65
CA GLN A 58 3.04 32.34 -13.08
C GLN A 58 2.58 33.79 -13.17
N GLN A 59 3.17 34.72 -12.42
CA GLN A 59 2.91 36.16 -12.61
C GLN A 59 3.41 36.68 -13.95
N ALA A 60 4.36 35.98 -14.58
CA ALA A 60 4.84 36.30 -15.94
C ALA A 60 3.98 35.67 -17.03
N ALA A 61 3.15 34.67 -16.75
CA ALA A 61 2.27 34.02 -17.72
C ALA A 61 0.87 34.64 -17.68
N ARG A 62 0.54 35.39 -18.71
CA ARG A 62 -0.63 36.27 -18.91
C ARG A 62 -2.02 35.59 -18.92
N SER A 63 -2.23 34.39 -18.40
CA SER A 63 -3.56 33.76 -18.37
C SER A 63 -3.81 32.96 -17.10
N PRO A 64 -4.56 33.52 -16.12
CA PRO A 64 -4.92 32.79 -14.90
C PRO A 64 -5.81 31.57 -15.16
N TYR A 65 -6.56 31.55 -16.27
CA TYR A 65 -7.45 30.44 -16.64
C TYR A 65 -6.72 29.17 -17.07
N LEU A 66 -5.54 29.28 -17.68
CA LEU A 66 -4.77 28.12 -18.16
C LEU A 66 -4.21 27.27 -17.00
N GLY A 67 -3.84 27.93 -15.90
CA GLY A 67 -3.37 27.23 -14.69
C GLY A 67 -4.47 26.43 -13.98
N TRP A 68 -5.66 27.00 -13.86
CA TRP A 68 -6.80 26.36 -13.23
C TRP A 68 -7.31 25.15 -14.00
N THR A 69 -7.42 25.23 -15.32
CA THR A 69 -7.86 24.11 -16.16
C THR A 69 -6.86 22.96 -16.12
N THR A 70 -5.57 23.25 -16.12
CA THR A 70 -4.52 22.23 -16.02
C THR A 70 -4.55 21.52 -14.67
N LEU A 71 -4.63 22.26 -13.57
CA LEU A 71 -4.74 21.70 -12.22
C LEU A 71 -6.04 20.88 -12.04
N PHE A 72 -7.16 21.40 -12.54
CA PHE A 72 -8.44 20.69 -12.50
C PHE A 72 -8.37 19.39 -13.31
N SER A 73 -7.82 19.42 -14.52
CA SER A 73 -7.70 18.25 -15.38
C SER A 73 -6.82 17.18 -14.74
N LEU A 74 -5.68 17.56 -14.14
CA LEU A 74 -4.80 16.64 -13.44
C LEU A 74 -5.50 16.02 -12.21
N ALA A 75 -6.14 16.85 -11.38
CA ALA A 75 -6.88 16.37 -10.22
C ALA A 75 -8.03 15.44 -10.64
N PHE A 76 -8.79 15.82 -11.69
CA PHE A 76 -9.87 15.01 -12.23
C PHE A 76 -9.37 13.65 -12.74
N LEU A 77 -8.28 13.61 -13.51
CA LEU A 77 -7.72 12.36 -14.04
C LEU A 77 -7.27 11.42 -12.91
N VAL A 78 -6.63 11.96 -11.87
CA VAL A 78 -6.21 11.16 -10.70
C VAL A 78 -7.43 10.60 -9.98
N VAL A 79 -8.41 11.42 -9.64
CA VAL A 79 -9.63 10.97 -8.93
C VAL A 79 -10.44 9.99 -9.77
N PHE A 80 -10.55 10.26 -11.08
CA PHE A 80 -11.26 9.37 -12.01
C PHE A 80 -10.59 7.98 -12.09
N ARG A 81 -9.26 7.96 -12.18
CA ARG A 81 -8.48 6.71 -12.18
C ARG A 81 -8.74 5.89 -10.91
N GLU A 82 -8.59 6.51 -9.74
CA GLU A 82 -8.80 5.83 -8.44
C GLU A 82 -10.27 5.36 -8.29
N GLY A 83 -11.23 6.17 -8.74
CA GLY A 83 -12.65 5.79 -8.76
C GLY A 83 -12.90 4.59 -9.67
N PHE A 84 -12.30 4.57 -10.86
CA PHE A 84 -12.43 3.46 -11.79
C PHE A 84 -11.82 2.17 -11.25
N GLU A 85 -10.62 2.23 -10.66
CA GLU A 85 -9.98 1.09 -9.98
C GLU A 85 -10.88 0.56 -8.85
N THR A 86 -11.45 1.45 -8.04
CA THR A 86 -12.37 1.08 -6.95
C THR A 86 -13.59 0.32 -7.49
N VAL A 87 -14.22 0.80 -8.56
CA VAL A 87 -15.37 0.12 -9.17
C VAL A 87 -14.98 -1.28 -9.66
N LEU A 88 -13.84 -1.43 -10.35
CA LEU A 88 -13.37 -2.72 -10.81
C LEU A 88 -13.11 -3.71 -9.65
N PHE A 89 -12.56 -3.23 -8.53
CA PHE A 89 -12.37 -4.06 -7.35
C PHE A 89 -13.69 -4.51 -6.74
N TYR A 90 -14.69 -3.63 -6.67
CA TYR A 90 -16.03 -4.02 -6.18
C TYR A 90 -16.74 -4.97 -7.11
N GLU A 91 -16.63 -4.79 -8.42
CA GLU A 91 -17.14 -5.75 -9.41
C GLU A 91 -16.51 -7.14 -9.22
N ALA A 92 -15.20 -7.20 -9.07
CA ALA A 92 -14.50 -8.46 -8.83
C ALA A 92 -14.94 -9.13 -7.51
N LEU A 93 -15.11 -8.35 -6.43
CA LEU A 93 -15.59 -8.87 -5.15
C LEU A 93 -17.02 -9.40 -5.21
N LEU A 94 -17.90 -8.77 -5.99
CA LEU A 94 -19.30 -9.18 -6.13
C LEU A 94 -19.47 -10.49 -6.90
N ILE A 95 -18.47 -10.94 -7.64
CA ILE A 95 -18.49 -12.24 -8.33
C ILE A 95 -18.38 -13.38 -7.32
N ASP A 96 -17.52 -13.24 -6.28
CA ASP A 96 -17.19 -14.33 -5.38
C ASP A 96 -17.80 -14.17 -3.97
N ALA A 97 -18.26 -12.96 -3.61
CA ALA A 97 -18.76 -12.65 -2.26
C ALA A 97 -20.26 -12.27 -2.27
N PRO A 98 -20.99 -12.56 -1.18
CA PRO A 98 -22.37 -12.10 -1.01
C PRO A 98 -22.43 -10.57 -1.07
N SER A 99 -23.44 -10.02 -1.74
CA SER A 99 -23.59 -8.58 -1.95
C SER A 99 -23.73 -7.76 -0.65
N LEU A 100 -24.37 -8.32 0.39
CA LEU A 100 -24.63 -7.62 1.63
C LEU A 100 -23.35 -7.24 2.42
N PRO A 101 -22.38 -8.16 2.68
CA PRO A 101 -21.10 -7.81 3.28
C PRO A 101 -20.29 -6.80 2.44
N VAL A 102 -20.33 -6.93 1.11
CA VAL A 102 -19.60 -6.00 0.21
C VAL A 102 -20.19 -4.59 0.31
N LEU A 103 -21.52 -4.46 0.30
CA LEU A 103 -22.18 -3.17 0.49
C LEU A 103 -21.94 -2.58 1.88
N ALA A 104 -21.96 -3.41 2.93
CA ALA A 104 -21.63 -2.96 4.29
C ALA A 104 -20.18 -2.45 4.39
N GLY A 105 -19.24 -3.14 3.74
CA GLY A 105 -17.85 -2.71 3.63
C GLY A 105 -17.69 -1.38 2.87
N LEU A 106 -18.42 -1.23 1.76
CA LEU A 106 -18.42 0.02 0.97
C LEU A 106 -18.93 1.21 1.79
N LEU A 107 -20.07 1.05 2.45
CA LEU A 107 -20.66 2.11 3.28
C LEU A 107 -19.78 2.42 4.49
N GLY A 108 -19.24 1.41 5.16
CA GLY A 108 -18.30 1.58 6.27
C GLY A 108 -17.01 2.28 5.84
N GLY A 109 -16.44 1.88 4.72
CA GLY A 109 -15.25 2.51 4.13
C GLY A 109 -15.50 3.96 3.72
N ALA A 110 -16.64 4.24 3.09
CA ALA A 110 -17.03 5.60 2.72
C ALA A 110 -17.22 6.50 3.95
N LEU A 111 -17.86 5.99 5.00
CA LEU A 111 -18.03 6.71 6.27
C LEU A 111 -16.68 7.01 6.93
N LEU A 112 -15.81 6.02 7.02
CA LEU A 112 -14.45 6.22 7.58
C LEU A 112 -13.64 7.22 6.77
N SER A 113 -13.72 7.17 5.45
CA SER A 113 -13.05 8.13 4.56
C SER A 113 -13.60 9.54 4.74
N ALA A 114 -14.93 9.69 4.88
CA ALA A 114 -15.56 10.98 5.15
C ALA A 114 -15.14 11.55 6.51
N LEU A 115 -15.09 10.71 7.56
CA LEU A 115 -14.61 11.11 8.89
C LEU A 115 -13.15 11.53 8.87
N ALA A 116 -12.30 10.78 8.16
CA ALA A 116 -10.88 11.13 7.99
C ALA A 116 -10.73 12.47 7.24
N ALA A 117 -11.48 12.67 6.15
CA ALA A 117 -11.46 13.92 5.40
C ALA A 117 -11.96 15.10 6.27
N TYR A 118 -13.02 14.90 7.03
CA TYR A 118 -13.51 15.92 7.97
C TYR A 118 -12.47 16.25 9.05
N GLY A 119 -11.80 15.23 9.60
CA GLY A 119 -10.71 15.43 10.56
C GLY A 119 -9.55 16.23 10.00
N VAL A 120 -9.16 15.95 8.73
CA VAL A 120 -8.06 16.68 8.06
C VAL A 120 -8.47 18.11 7.71
N LEU A 121 -9.67 18.31 7.17
CA LEU A 121 -10.14 19.61 6.70
C LEU A 121 -10.69 20.50 7.84
N GLY A 122 -11.39 19.89 8.82
CA GLY A 122 -12.12 20.62 9.87
C GLY A 122 -11.24 21.05 11.05
N LEU A 123 -10.17 20.32 11.33
CA LEU A 123 -9.29 20.65 12.46
C LEU A 123 -8.30 21.77 12.15
N GLU A 124 -8.29 22.36 10.93
CA GLU A 124 -7.22 23.28 10.47
C GLU A 124 -5.82 22.80 10.91
N ALA A 125 -5.74 21.52 11.21
CA ALA A 125 -4.61 20.92 11.84
C ALA A 125 -3.47 21.04 10.84
N LYS A 126 -2.47 21.80 11.21
CA LYS A 126 -1.13 21.71 10.67
C LYS A 126 -0.64 20.29 10.96
N LEU A 127 -1.25 19.30 10.27
CA LEU A 127 -0.78 17.93 10.36
C LEU A 127 0.70 17.98 9.99
N PRO A 128 1.61 17.68 10.92
CA PRO A 128 3.01 17.70 10.59
C PRO A 128 3.21 16.65 9.48
N VAL A 129 3.57 17.11 8.30
CA VAL A 129 3.78 16.26 7.10
C VAL A 129 4.68 15.08 7.46
N THR A 130 5.62 15.30 8.36
CA THR A 130 6.50 14.27 8.92
C THR A 130 5.74 13.15 9.62
N LEU A 131 4.70 13.48 10.41
CA LEU A 131 3.88 12.45 11.08
C LEU A 131 3.11 11.62 10.06
N PHE A 132 2.54 12.27 9.04
CA PHE A 132 1.85 11.57 7.94
C PHE A 132 2.77 10.56 7.26
N PHE A 133 3.98 10.97 6.87
CA PHE A 133 4.94 10.06 6.24
C PHE A 133 5.42 8.94 7.17
N ARG A 134 5.58 9.22 8.48
CA ARG A 134 5.96 8.19 9.45
C ARG A 134 4.88 7.13 9.58
N VAL A 135 3.62 7.55 9.79
CA VAL A 135 2.49 6.61 9.92
C VAL A 135 2.32 5.80 8.64
N THR A 136 2.31 6.45 7.48
CA THR A 136 2.19 5.77 6.18
C THR A 136 3.35 4.80 5.96
N GLY A 137 4.58 5.19 6.28
CA GLY A 137 5.76 4.33 6.15
C GLY A 137 5.68 3.07 7.03
N VAL A 138 5.20 3.21 8.27
CA VAL A 138 4.98 2.06 9.17
C VAL A 138 3.89 1.14 8.62
N LEU A 139 2.76 1.69 8.15
CA LEU A 139 1.68 0.90 7.54
C LEU A 139 2.17 0.13 6.31
N LEU A 140 2.93 0.78 5.44
CA LEU A 140 3.51 0.12 4.27
C LEU A 140 4.53 -0.96 4.65
N ALA A 141 5.32 -0.76 5.70
CA ALA A 141 6.24 -1.77 6.20
C ALA A 141 5.49 -3.01 6.72
N ILE A 142 4.37 -2.82 7.44
CA ILE A 142 3.50 -3.93 7.88
C ILE A 142 2.92 -4.66 6.67
N LEU A 143 2.38 -3.94 5.70
CA LEU A 143 1.85 -4.54 4.46
C LEU A 143 2.93 -5.31 3.69
N CYS A 144 4.14 -4.78 3.62
CA CYS A 144 5.27 -5.45 2.99
C CYS A 144 5.59 -6.79 3.67
N LEU A 145 5.60 -6.82 5.00
CA LEU A 145 5.78 -8.06 5.78
C LEU A 145 4.65 -9.07 5.53
N MET A 146 3.38 -8.61 5.50
CA MET A 146 2.23 -9.45 5.19
C MET A 146 2.34 -10.06 3.79
N MET A 147 2.61 -9.25 2.78
CA MET A 147 2.73 -9.71 1.39
C MET A 147 3.89 -10.71 1.23
N THR A 148 5.00 -10.51 1.95
CA THR A 148 6.12 -11.47 1.94
C THR A 148 5.69 -12.81 2.54
N GLY A 149 4.98 -12.81 3.66
CA GLY A 149 4.47 -14.03 4.28
C GLY A 149 3.51 -14.79 3.38
N SER A 150 2.51 -14.09 2.84
CA SER A 150 1.53 -14.68 1.91
C SER A 150 2.19 -15.16 0.62
N GLY A 151 3.16 -14.43 0.10
CA GLY A 151 3.88 -14.81 -1.12
C GLY A 151 4.72 -16.07 -0.95
N VAL A 152 5.48 -16.19 0.14
CA VAL A 152 6.24 -17.42 0.45
C VAL A 152 5.28 -18.59 0.67
N ARG A 153 4.14 -18.35 1.36
CA ARG A 153 3.12 -19.38 1.57
C ARG A 153 2.53 -19.87 0.24
N GLY A 154 2.21 -18.98 -0.69
CA GLY A 154 1.73 -19.34 -2.02
C GLY A 154 2.72 -20.22 -2.78
N LEU A 155 4.03 -19.94 -2.70
CA LEU A 155 5.07 -20.79 -3.29
C LEU A 155 5.20 -22.15 -2.60
N GLN A 156 4.96 -22.23 -1.30
CA GLN A 156 4.93 -23.50 -0.56
C GLN A 156 3.71 -24.35 -0.94
N THR A 157 2.54 -23.72 -1.09
CA THR A 157 1.33 -24.42 -1.55
C THR A 157 1.47 -24.92 -2.98
N ALA A 158 2.21 -24.18 -3.82
CA ALA A 158 2.60 -24.59 -5.16
C ALA A 158 3.74 -25.65 -5.18
N ALA A 159 4.17 -26.15 -4.02
CA ALA A 159 5.24 -27.15 -3.86
C ALA A 159 6.61 -26.73 -4.46
N LEU A 160 6.85 -25.43 -4.62
CA LEU A 160 8.14 -24.90 -5.07
C LEU A 160 9.13 -24.67 -3.92
N LEU A 161 8.62 -24.45 -2.71
CA LEU A 161 9.41 -24.29 -1.51
C LEU A 161 9.00 -25.33 -0.46
N PRO A 162 9.94 -25.81 0.36
CA PRO A 162 9.61 -26.67 1.49
C PRO A 162 8.79 -25.89 2.51
N ALA A 163 8.00 -26.60 3.31
CA ALA A 163 7.23 -26.06 4.40
C ALA A 163 7.57 -26.81 5.70
N THR A 164 8.53 -26.28 6.45
CA THR A 164 8.97 -26.89 7.72
C THR A 164 8.14 -26.31 8.87
N PRO A 165 7.22 -27.09 9.48
CA PRO A 165 6.36 -26.57 10.55
C PRO A 165 7.19 -26.27 11.80
N VAL A 166 6.86 -25.18 12.48
CA VAL A 166 7.53 -24.70 13.69
C VAL A 166 6.57 -24.83 14.88
N SER A 167 6.84 -25.78 15.77
CA SER A 167 5.96 -26.13 16.88
C SER A 167 5.89 -25.09 18.01
N TRP A 168 6.90 -24.22 18.15
CA TRP A 168 6.92 -23.19 19.21
C TRP A 168 6.14 -21.93 18.80
N PHE A 169 5.83 -21.75 17.51
CA PHE A 169 5.07 -20.59 17.04
C PHE A 169 3.57 -20.88 17.10
N PRO A 170 2.75 -19.95 17.65
CA PRO A 170 1.33 -20.17 17.79
C PRO A 170 0.64 -20.23 16.42
N ASP A 171 -0.12 -21.29 16.20
CA ASP A 171 -0.98 -21.43 15.02
C ASP A 171 -2.32 -20.75 15.29
N ALA A 172 -2.33 -19.41 15.12
CA ALA A 172 -3.50 -18.58 15.36
C ALA A 172 -4.01 -17.99 14.04
N PRO A 173 -5.27 -18.24 13.64
CA PRO A 173 -5.82 -17.78 12.36
C PRO A 173 -5.75 -16.27 12.16
N TRP A 174 -5.88 -15.50 13.23
CA TRP A 174 -5.78 -14.04 13.15
C TRP A 174 -4.34 -13.54 12.81
N LEU A 175 -3.29 -14.25 13.25
CA LEU A 175 -1.90 -13.94 12.88
C LEU A 175 -1.67 -14.18 11.39
N GLN A 176 -2.22 -15.25 10.86
CA GLN A 176 -2.14 -15.56 9.43
C GLN A 176 -2.90 -14.55 8.61
N LEU A 177 -4.12 -14.20 9.02
CA LEU A 177 -5.01 -13.31 8.28
C LEU A 177 -4.55 -11.85 8.30
N TYR A 178 -4.18 -11.31 9.47
CA TYR A 178 -3.87 -9.88 9.63
C TYR A 178 -2.38 -9.54 9.54
N LEU A 179 -1.49 -10.49 9.76
CA LEU A 179 -0.05 -10.25 9.73
C LEU A 179 0.71 -11.11 8.72
N GLY A 180 0.01 -12.04 8.06
CA GLY A 180 0.64 -12.98 7.12
C GLY A 180 1.69 -13.86 7.80
N LEU A 181 1.57 -14.09 9.13
CA LEU A 181 2.51 -14.87 9.92
C LEU A 181 2.05 -16.32 9.97
N TYR A 182 2.79 -17.20 9.32
CA TYR A 182 2.51 -18.63 9.29
C TYR A 182 3.51 -19.38 10.18
N PRO A 183 3.10 -20.47 10.86
CA PRO A 183 3.98 -21.28 11.71
C PRO A 183 4.92 -22.18 10.89
N VAL A 184 5.66 -21.59 9.98
CA VAL A 184 6.56 -22.24 9.03
C VAL A 184 7.91 -21.52 9.02
N ALA A 185 9.00 -22.27 9.16
CA ALA A 185 10.34 -21.70 9.33
C ALA A 185 10.75 -20.77 8.19
N GLU A 186 10.53 -21.19 6.94
CA GLU A 186 10.93 -20.45 5.75
C GLU A 186 10.18 -19.13 5.64
N THR A 187 8.88 -19.11 5.96
CA THR A 187 8.06 -17.90 5.96
C THR A 187 8.53 -16.92 7.03
N LEU A 188 8.76 -17.42 8.24
CA LEU A 188 9.25 -16.60 9.35
C LEU A 188 10.65 -16.07 9.10
N LEU A 189 11.54 -16.86 8.48
CA LEU A 189 12.88 -16.41 8.08
C LEU A 189 12.82 -15.31 7.02
N ALA A 190 11.99 -15.46 6.00
CA ALA A 190 11.83 -14.45 4.95
C ALA A 190 11.31 -13.13 5.54
N GLN A 191 10.29 -13.19 6.39
CA GLN A 191 9.75 -12.01 7.07
C GLN A 191 10.74 -11.40 8.07
N GLY A 192 11.49 -12.24 8.81
CA GLY A 192 12.52 -11.79 9.74
C GLY A 192 13.66 -11.07 9.01
N LEU A 193 14.14 -11.63 7.89
CA LEU A 193 15.16 -10.99 7.05
C LEU A 193 14.67 -9.64 6.52
N LEU A 194 13.44 -9.59 6.03
CA LEU A 194 12.84 -8.34 5.54
C LEU A 194 12.69 -7.30 6.66
N ALA A 195 12.25 -7.72 7.85
CA ALA A 195 12.15 -6.83 9.01
C ALA A 195 13.52 -6.24 9.39
N VAL A 196 14.57 -7.06 9.38
CA VAL A 196 15.95 -6.59 9.62
C VAL A 196 16.38 -5.59 8.55
N LEU A 197 16.11 -5.85 7.28
CA LEU A 197 16.42 -4.92 6.18
C LEU A 197 15.69 -3.58 6.34
N LEU A 198 14.41 -3.60 6.73
CA LEU A 198 13.62 -2.39 6.99
C LEU A 198 14.18 -1.60 8.18
N LEU A 199 14.54 -2.28 9.27
CA LEU A 199 15.14 -1.65 10.46
C LEU A 199 16.53 -1.06 10.16
N LEU A 200 17.36 -1.76 9.41
CA LEU A 200 18.65 -1.25 8.95
C LEU A 200 18.49 -0.03 8.05
N SER A 201 17.53 -0.10 7.11
CA SER A 201 17.19 1.04 6.25
C SER A 201 16.77 2.26 7.06
N LEU A 202 15.93 2.07 8.07
CA LEU A 202 15.50 3.15 8.97
C LEU A 202 16.66 3.64 9.85
N GLY A 203 17.46 2.75 10.39
CA GLY A 203 18.64 3.10 11.20
C GLY A 203 19.65 3.95 10.44
N LEU A 204 19.96 3.60 9.18
CA LEU A 204 20.86 4.38 8.32
C LEU A 204 20.31 5.77 7.94
N LEU A 205 19.00 5.98 8.03
CA LEU A 205 18.37 7.26 7.74
C LEU A 205 18.27 8.17 8.99
N LEU A 206 18.45 7.61 10.18
CA LEU A 206 18.43 8.34 11.45
C LEU A 206 19.84 8.79 11.92
N TYR A 207 20.90 8.25 11.31
CA TYR A 207 22.31 8.65 11.49
C TYR A 207 22.77 9.59 10.38
#